data_d8637157ce9880af8d58e1382b2175bd
#
_entry.id   d8637157ce9880af8d58e1382b2175bd
#
_cell.length_a   1.000
_cell.length_b   1.000
_cell.length_c   1.000
_cell.angle_alpha   90.00
_cell.angle_beta   90.00
_cell.angle_gamma   90.00
#
_symmetry.space_group_name_H-M   'P 1'
#
loop_
_entity.id
_entity.type
_entity.pdbx_description
1 polymer ?
#
loop_
_entity_poly.entity_id
_entity_poly.type
_entity_poly.pdbx_seq_one_letter_code
_entity_poly.pdbx_strand_id
1 'polypeptide(L)'
;MRDAEQHLARPPAIGSITQDSLHARVQASLHLDIVRFLLTAGAIAMLIKRNASISGAEVGCQGEVGSACAMAAGALCEVLGGTPSQVENAAEIGIEHNLGLTCDPVGGLVQIPCIERNAVASVKAINAARLSLHGDGSHRVSLDAAIATMRQTGADMRGNYKETSLGGLAINVVAC
;
A
#
# COMPACT_ATOMS: atom_id res chain seq x y z
N MET A 1 -62.46 38.24 -6.32
CA MET A 1 -61.36 37.54 -6.99
C MET A 1 -60.11 38.32 -6.59
N ARG A 2 -59.35 37.80 -5.65
CA ARG A 2 -58.10 38.42 -5.17
C ARG A 2 -57.01 37.38 -5.36
N ASP A 3 -55.96 37.86 -5.97
CA ASP A 3 -54.80 37.16 -6.43
C ASP A 3 -54.12 36.35 -5.31
N ALA A 4 -54.04 35.06 -5.50
CA ALA A 4 -53.16 34.18 -4.77
C ALA A 4 -51.81 34.14 -5.52
N GLU A 5 -50.97 35.16 -5.33
CA GLU A 5 -49.58 35.07 -5.71
C GLU A 5 -48.90 34.08 -4.74
N GLN A 6 -48.71 32.89 -5.24
CA GLN A 6 -47.91 31.88 -4.58
C GLN A 6 -46.46 32.42 -4.50
N HIS A 7 -46.06 32.74 -3.28
CA HIS A 7 -44.64 32.90 -2.93
C HIS A 7 -43.93 31.56 -3.17
N LEU A 8 -43.52 31.33 -4.39
CA LEU A 8 -42.47 30.33 -4.65
C LEU A 8 -41.22 30.82 -3.96
N ALA A 9 -40.91 30.20 -2.81
CA ALA A 9 -39.67 30.41 -2.10
C ALA A 9 -38.51 30.20 -3.08
N ARG A 10 -37.78 31.28 -3.36
CA ARG A 10 -36.56 31.22 -4.16
C ARG A 10 -35.64 30.18 -3.54
N PRO A 11 -35.15 29.19 -4.30
CA PRO A 11 -34.15 28.27 -3.75
C PRO A 11 -32.98 29.12 -3.23
N PRO A 12 -32.37 28.72 -2.10
CA PRO A 12 -31.24 29.46 -1.55
C PRO A 12 -30.20 29.59 -2.66
N ALA A 13 -29.71 30.83 -2.88
CA ALA A 13 -28.67 31.10 -3.82
C ALA A 13 -27.53 30.12 -3.52
N ILE A 14 -27.11 29.33 -4.49
CA ILE A 14 -25.91 28.51 -4.42
C ILE A 14 -24.80 29.54 -4.10
N GLY A 15 -24.35 29.55 -2.86
CA GLY A 15 -23.35 30.51 -2.40
C GLY A 15 -22.18 30.48 -3.37
N SER A 16 -21.77 31.62 -3.86
CA SER A 16 -20.66 31.72 -4.80
C SER A 16 -19.46 31.01 -4.17
N ILE A 17 -19.06 29.88 -4.74
CA ILE A 17 -17.85 29.19 -4.34
C ILE A 17 -16.71 30.15 -4.75
N THR A 18 -16.18 30.88 -3.80
CA THR A 18 -15.00 31.72 -4.03
C THR A 18 -13.80 30.82 -4.26
N GLN A 19 -12.83 31.27 -5.03
CA GLN A 19 -11.59 30.53 -5.27
C GLN A 19 -10.91 30.15 -3.94
N ASP A 20 -10.97 31.03 -2.93
CA ASP A 20 -10.42 30.79 -1.58
C ASP A 20 -11.19 29.68 -0.84
N SER A 21 -12.52 29.65 -0.93
CA SER A 21 -13.33 28.60 -0.30
C SER A 21 -13.13 27.25 -0.97
N LEU A 22 -12.95 27.21 -2.29
CA LEU A 22 -12.61 26.01 -3.02
C LEU A 22 -11.22 25.50 -2.63
N HIS A 23 -10.24 26.41 -2.58
CA HIS A 23 -8.87 26.08 -2.17
C HIS A 23 -8.83 25.50 -0.75
N ALA A 24 -9.50 26.13 0.20
CA ALA A 24 -9.59 25.65 1.58
C ALA A 24 -10.24 24.25 1.68
N ARG A 25 -11.30 23.99 0.89
CA ARG A 25 -11.96 22.69 0.86
C ARG A 25 -11.08 21.60 0.24
N VAL A 26 -10.35 21.91 -0.82
CA VAL A 26 -9.38 21.00 -1.45
C VAL A 26 -8.26 20.68 -0.48
N GLN A 27 -7.71 21.68 0.22
CA GLN A 27 -6.66 21.50 1.23
C GLN A 27 -7.15 20.61 2.39
N ALA A 28 -8.36 20.86 2.92
CA ALA A 28 -8.93 20.04 3.99
C ALA A 28 -9.16 18.58 3.54
N SER A 29 -9.63 18.35 2.32
CA SER A 29 -9.79 17.02 1.74
C SER A 29 -8.46 16.29 1.63
N LEU A 30 -7.43 16.95 1.09
CA LEU A 30 -6.08 16.37 0.96
C LEU A 30 -5.49 15.96 2.32
N HIS A 31 -5.67 16.78 3.36
CA HIS A 31 -5.21 16.42 4.71
C HIS A 31 -5.92 15.18 5.25
N LEU A 32 -7.23 15.09 5.06
CA LEU A 32 -8.01 13.93 5.49
C LEU A 32 -7.57 12.66 4.74
N ASP A 33 -7.34 12.74 3.44
CA ASP A 33 -6.91 11.61 2.63
C ASP A 33 -5.50 11.14 3.01
N ILE A 34 -4.58 12.06 3.34
CA ILE A 34 -3.27 11.70 3.88
C ILE A 34 -3.40 10.96 5.21
N VAL A 35 -4.24 11.44 6.13
CA VAL A 35 -4.46 10.78 7.42
C VAL A 35 -5.07 9.39 7.22
N ARG A 36 -6.08 9.25 6.36
CA ARG A 36 -6.70 7.95 6.03
C ARG A 36 -5.67 6.99 5.44
N PHE A 37 -4.87 7.46 4.48
CA PHE A 37 -3.78 6.69 3.89
C PHE A 37 -2.82 6.14 4.96
N LEU A 38 -2.32 7.00 5.83
CA LEU A 38 -1.36 6.61 6.87
C LEU A 38 -1.96 5.67 7.92
N LEU A 39 -3.22 5.87 8.30
CA LEU A 39 -3.92 4.98 9.25
C LEU A 39 -4.12 3.59 8.65
N THR A 40 -4.57 3.49 7.40
CA THR A 40 -4.77 2.22 6.71
C THR A 40 -3.43 1.50 6.49
N ALA A 41 -2.40 2.23 6.03
CA ALA A 41 -1.06 1.68 5.91
C ALA A 41 -0.53 1.13 7.26
N GLY A 42 -0.72 1.90 8.35
CA GLY A 42 -0.34 1.49 9.70
C GLY A 42 -1.09 0.25 10.19
N ALA A 43 -2.38 0.14 9.91
CA ALA A 43 -3.18 -1.03 10.27
C ALA A 43 -2.66 -2.30 9.57
N ILE A 44 -2.40 -2.22 8.26
CA ILE A 44 -1.83 -3.33 7.47
C ILE A 44 -0.43 -3.70 8.01
N ALA A 45 0.42 -2.69 8.28
CA ALA A 45 1.74 -2.90 8.86
C ALA A 45 1.70 -3.67 10.18
N MET A 46 0.76 -3.33 11.06
CA MET A 46 0.58 -4.01 12.35
C MET A 46 0.17 -5.48 12.17
N LEU A 47 -0.71 -5.79 11.23
CA LEU A 47 -1.11 -7.17 10.92
C LEU A 47 0.09 -7.99 10.44
N ILE A 48 0.88 -7.45 9.51
CA ILE A 48 2.06 -8.11 8.97
C ILE A 48 3.12 -8.28 10.06
N LYS A 49 3.44 -7.23 10.80
CA LYS A 49 4.46 -7.26 11.86
C LYS A 49 4.13 -8.27 12.95
N ARG A 50 2.86 -8.38 13.33
CA ARG A 50 2.39 -9.29 14.38
C ARG A 50 2.40 -10.75 13.94
N ASN A 51 2.05 -11.05 12.70
CA ASN A 51 1.79 -12.40 12.23
C ASN A 51 2.92 -12.97 11.35
N ALA A 52 3.85 -12.13 10.91
CA ALA A 52 5.04 -12.52 10.17
C ALA A 52 6.23 -11.66 10.59
N SER A 53 6.77 -10.82 9.69
CA SER A 53 7.81 -9.83 9.97
C SER A 53 7.83 -8.74 8.91
N ILE A 54 8.33 -7.57 9.26
CA ILE A 54 8.62 -6.47 8.33
C ILE A 54 10.13 -6.28 8.14
N SER A 55 10.94 -7.23 8.57
CA SER A 55 12.42 -7.15 8.57
C SER A 55 13.02 -8.03 7.48
N GLY A 56 13.89 -7.44 6.65
CA GLY A 56 14.68 -8.18 5.66
C GLY A 56 15.64 -9.19 6.28
N ALA A 57 16.16 -8.90 7.48
CA ALA A 57 17.04 -9.79 8.22
C ALA A 57 16.31 -11.05 8.73
N GLU A 58 15.00 -10.97 8.97
CA GLU A 58 14.21 -12.10 9.45
C GLU A 58 13.64 -12.94 8.32
N VAL A 59 13.07 -12.29 7.29
CA VAL A 59 12.29 -12.97 6.25
C VAL A 59 12.67 -12.57 4.82
N GLY A 60 13.80 -11.89 4.62
CA GLY A 60 14.19 -11.36 3.31
C GLY A 60 13.44 -10.07 2.93
N CYS A 61 13.71 -9.53 1.74
CA CYS A 61 13.06 -8.31 1.26
C CYS A 61 11.54 -8.45 1.04
N GLN A 62 10.99 -9.67 1.03
CA GLN A 62 9.54 -9.84 1.09
C GLN A 62 8.93 -9.18 2.34
N GLY A 63 9.66 -9.16 3.47
CA GLY A 63 9.26 -8.48 4.71
C GLY A 63 9.32 -6.96 4.62
N GLU A 64 10.35 -6.40 4.00
CA GLU A 64 10.49 -4.93 3.85
C GLU A 64 9.67 -4.41 2.66
N VAL A 65 10.09 -4.78 1.47
CA VAL A 65 9.52 -4.29 0.19
C VAL A 65 8.11 -4.83 0.00
N GLY A 66 7.87 -6.11 0.34
CA GLY A 66 6.54 -6.71 0.25
C GLY A 66 5.55 -6.07 1.21
N SER A 67 5.94 -5.84 2.46
CA SER A 67 5.09 -5.16 3.44
C SER A 67 4.82 -3.71 3.03
N ALA A 68 5.85 -2.96 2.60
CA ALA A 68 5.68 -1.59 2.13
C ALA A 68 4.74 -1.50 0.91
N CYS A 69 4.87 -2.45 -0.02
CA CYS A 69 3.99 -2.56 -1.19
C CYS A 69 2.53 -2.80 -0.77
N ALA A 70 2.30 -3.74 0.15
CA ALA A 70 0.96 -4.05 0.68
C ALA A 70 0.33 -2.86 1.41
N MET A 71 1.11 -2.20 2.26
CA MET A 71 0.68 -1.00 2.99
C MET A 71 0.26 0.11 2.03
N ALA A 72 1.09 0.38 1.01
CA ALA A 72 0.82 1.41 0.02
C ALA A 72 -0.38 1.05 -0.88
N ALA A 73 -0.50 -0.22 -1.29
CA ALA A 73 -1.60 -0.69 -2.13
C ALA A 73 -2.96 -0.58 -1.44
N GLY A 74 -3.07 -1.11 -0.21
CA GLY A 74 -4.30 -1.04 0.57
C GLY A 74 -4.66 0.39 0.94
N ALA A 75 -3.69 1.21 1.36
CA ALA A 75 -3.92 2.61 1.69
C ALA A 75 -4.36 3.44 0.47
N LEU A 76 -3.77 3.20 -0.69
CA LEU A 76 -4.18 3.85 -1.94
C LEU A 76 -5.60 3.42 -2.34
N CYS A 77 -5.92 2.14 -2.22
CA CYS A 77 -7.26 1.62 -2.48
C CYS A 77 -8.30 2.29 -1.57
N GLU A 78 -8.03 2.45 -0.27
CA GLU A 78 -8.88 3.14 0.69
C GLU A 78 -9.17 4.59 0.30
N VAL A 79 -8.14 5.39 0.02
CA VAL A 79 -8.34 6.82 -0.32
C VAL A 79 -9.02 7.02 -1.67
N LEU A 80 -8.92 6.03 -2.57
CA LEU A 80 -9.65 6.01 -3.84
C LEU A 80 -11.09 5.51 -3.71
N GLY A 81 -11.56 5.24 -2.49
CA GLY A 81 -12.94 4.88 -2.18
C GLY A 81 -13.23 3.37 -2.27
N GLY A 82 -12.20 2.53 -2.16
CA GLY A 82 -12.37 1.08 -2.12
C GLY A 82 -13.10 0.60 -0.86
N THR A 83 -13.84 -0.48 -1.00
CA THR A 83 -14.46 -1.19 0.12
C THR A 83 -13.39 -1.88 0.98
N PRO A 84 -13.68 -2.24 2.26
CA PRO A 84 -12.73 -2.99 3.08
C PRO A 84 -12.21 -4.28 2.43
N SER A 85 -13.05 -5.00 1.69
CA SER A 85 -12.62 -6.20 0.95
C SER A 85 -11.69 -5.87 -0.21
N GLN A 86 -11.90 -4.75 -0.91
CA GLN A 86 -11.00 -4.28 -1.94
C GLN A 86 -9.67 -3.80 -1.36
N VAL A 87 -9.69 -3.15 -0.20
CA VAL A 87 -8.48 -2.75 0.53
C VAL A 87 -7.66 -3.96 0.95
N GLU A 88 -8.31 -4.99 1.49
CA GLU A 88 -7.67 -6.26 1.85
C GLU A 88 -7.05 -6.93 0.62
N ASN A 89 -7.80 -7.04 -0.48
CA ASN A 89 -7.32 -7.62 -1.72
C ASN A 89 -6.12 -6.85 -2.31
N ALA A 90 -6.15 -5.52 -2.29
CA ALA A 90 -5.01 -4.71 -2.74
C ALA A 90 -3.75 -4.98 -1.91
N ALA A 91 -3.89 -5.09 -0.59
CA ALA A 91 -2.78 -5.41 0.31
C ALA A 91 -2.26 -6.84 0.10
N GLU A 92 -3.16 -7.79 -0.11
CA GLU A 92 -2.84 -9.18 -0.41
C GLU A 92 -1.99 -9.29 -1.67
N ILE A 93 -2.44 -8.69 -2.81
CA ILE A 93 -1.69 -8.63 -4.06
C ILE A 93 -0.30 -8.02 -3.85
N GLY A 94 -0.20 -6.99 -3.01
CA GLY A 94 1.07 -6.35 -2.67
C GLY A 94 2.06 -7.30 -2.00
N ILE A 95 1.62 -8.21 -1.11
CA ILE A 95 2.48 -9.24 -0.50
C ILE A 95 2.76 -10.35 -1.51
N GLU A 96 1.72 -10.91 -2.14
CA GLU A 96 1.81 -12.06 -3.02
C GLU A 96 2.90 -11.88 -4.08
N HIS A 97 2.93 -10.73 -4.76
CA HIS A 97 3.90 -10.41 -5.80
C HIS A 97 5.33 -10.18 -5.32
N ASN A 98 5.58 -10.23 -4.04
CA ASN A 98 6.89 -10.06 -3.43
C ASN A 98 7.30 -11.28 -2.60
N LEU A 99 6.49 -12.35 -2.56
CA LEU A 99 6.83 -13.59 -1.86
C LEU A 99 8.14 -14.17 -2.40
N GLY A 100 9.00 -14.63 -1.48
CA GLY A 100 10.29 -15.21 -1.80
C GLY A 100 11.39 -14.22 -2.16
N LEU A 101 11.13 -12.91 -2.12
CA LEU A 101 12.13 -11.88 -2.43
C LEU A 101 13.25 -11.91 -1.38
N THR A 102 14.47 -12.23 -1.84
CA THR A 102 15.66 -12.29 -0.99
C THR A 102 16.16 -10.90 -0.60
N CYS A 103 16.92 -10.82 0.49
CA CYS A 103 17.63 -9.60 0.87
C CYS A 103 19.14 -9.81 0.70
N ASP A 104 19.69 -9.30 -0.40
CA ASP A 104 21.04 -9.56 -0.88
C ASP A 104 21.75 -8.27 -1.34
N PRO A 105 21.92 -7.26 -0.46
CA PRO A 105 22.48 -5.97 -0.81
C PRO A 105 23.94 -6.08 -1.24
N VAL A 106 24.26 -5.49 -2.40
CA VAL A 106 25.61 -5.48 -2.95
C VAL A 106 26.54 -4.66 -2.07
N GLY A 107 27.71 -5.19 -1.74
CA GLY A 107 28.68 -4.53 -0.86
C GLY A 107 28.20 -4.30 0.57
N GLY A 108 27.12 -4.92 1.00
CA GLY A 108 26.50 -4.70 2.32
C GLY A 108 25.77 -3.35 2.44
N LEU A 109 25.65 -2.61 1.37
CA LEU A 109 24.99 -1.29 1.35
C LEU A 109 23.54 -1.44 0.90
N VAL A 110 22.62 -0.82 1.67
CA VAL A 110 21.18 -0.80 1.36
C VAL A 110 20.92 0.22 0.24
N GLN A 111 21.53 -0.01 -0.92
CA GLN A 111 21.41 0.81 -2.12
C GLN A 111 21.02 -0.03 -3.34
N ILE A 112 21.84 -0.97 -3.74
CA ILE A 112 21.56 -1.87 -4.85
C ILE A 112 21.38 -3.29 -4.33
N PRO A 113 20.26 -3.95 -4.60
CA PRO A 113 19.12 -3.55 -5.43
C PRO A 113 18.00 -2.82 -4.69
N CYS A 114 18.18 -2.38 -3.44
CA CYS A 114 17.11 -1.92 -2.56
C CYS A 114 16.36 -0.70 -3.13
N ILE A 115 17.07 0.27 -3.69
CA ILE A 115 16.44 1.47 -4.32
C ILE A 115 15.55 1.04 -5.48
N GLU A 116 16.05 0.17 -6.35
CA GLU A 116 15.31 -0.32 -7.53
C GLU A 116 14.10 -1.16 -7.13
N ARG A 117 14.24 -2.05 -6.13
CA ARG A 117 13.13 -2.85 -5.60
C ARG A 117 12.02 -1.98 -5.03
N ASN A 118 12.36 -0.94 -4.29
CA ASN A 118 11.37 0.01 -3.74
C ASN A 118 10.69 0.81 -4.85
N ALA A 119 11.43 1.28 -5.86
CA ALA A 119 10.86 1.98 -6.99
C ALA A 119 9.87 1.10 -7.77
N VAL A 120 10.23 -0.16 -8.05
CA VAL A 120 9.33 -1.12 -8.72
C VAL A 120 8.13 -1.47 -7.83
N ALA A 121 8.33 -1.63 -6.52
CA ALA A 121 7.25 -1.95 -5.59
C ALA A 121 6.22 -0.82 -5.48
N SER A 122 6.62 0.44 -5.61
CA SER A 122 5.67 1.56 -5.63
C SER A 122 4.73 1.50 -6.84
N VAL A 123 5.24 1.11 -8.01
CA VAL A 123 4.42 0.88 -9.21
C VAL A 123 3.52 -0.33 -9.03
N LYS A 124 4.03 -1.42 -8.44
CA LYS A 124 3.21 -2.61 -8.10
C LYS A 124 2.05 -2.22 -7.17
N ALA A 125 2.29 -1.39 -6.15
CA ALA A 125 1.26 -0.94 -5.21
C ALA A 125 0.14 -0.16 -5.92
N ILE A 126 0.48 0.74 -6.83
CA ILE A 126 -0.49 1.47 -7.64
C ILE A 126 -1.32 0.50 -8.50
N ASN A 127 -0.65 -0.47 -9.12
CA ASN A 127 -1.33 -1.45 -9.97
C ASN A 127 -2.24 -2.38 -9.15
N ALA A 128 -1.80 -2.84 -7.97
CA ALA A 128 -2.58 -3.67 -7.06
C ALA A 128 -3.85 -2.95 -6.58
N ALA A 129 -3.75 -1.68 -6.18
CA ALA A 129 -4.90 -0.87 -5.82
C ALA A 129 -5.90 -0.74 -6.98
N ARG A 130 -5.40 -0.50 -8.21
CA ARG A 130 -6.25 -0.40 -9.39
C ARG A 130 -6.92 -1.72 -9.75
N LEU A 131 -6.21 -2.83 -9.69
CA LEU A 131 -6.77 -4.16 -9.94
C LEU A 131 -7.91 -4.45 -8.97
N SER A 132 -7.68 -4.22 -7.69
CA SER A 132 -8.68 -4.45 -6.65
C SER A 132 -9.93 -3.56 -6.81
N LEU A 133 -9.74 -2.28 -7.16
CA LEU A 133 -10.84 -1.34 -7.40
C LEU A 133 -11.70 -1.69 -8.62
N HIS A 134 -11.17 -2.43 -9.60
CA HIS A 134 -11.94 -2.91 -10.74
C HIS A 134 -12.78 -4.17 -10.43
N GLY A 135 -12.44 -4.89 -9.35
CA GLY A 135 -13.18 -6.04 -8.85
C GLY A 135 -14.28 -5.64 -7.88
N ASP A 136 -15.06 -6.62 -7.44
CA ASP A 136 -16.11 -6.47 -6.43
C ASP A 136 -15.58 -6.68 -4.99
N GLY A 137 -14.27 -6.93 -4.83
CA GLY A 137 -13.62 -7.26 -3.57
C GLY A 137 -13.61 -8.76 -3.25
N SER A 138 -14.24 -9.60 -4.07
CA SER A 138 -14.11 -11.05 -3.92
C SER A 138 -12.77 -11.52 -4.48
N HIS A 139 -12.04 -12.28 -3.66
CA HIS A 139 -10.72 -12.82 -4.04
C HIS A 139 -10.48 -14.16 -3.36
N ARG A 140 -9.61 -14.97 -3.94
CA ARG A 140 -9.42 -16.34 -3.49
C ARG A 140 -8.34 -16.48 -2.43
N VAL A 141 -7.32 -15.65 -2.48
CA VAL A 141 -6.23 -15.61 -1.49
C VAL A 141 -6.51 -14.49 -0.52
N SER A 142 -6.68 -14.80 0.76
CA SER A 142 -6.86 -13.76 1.78
C SER A 142 -5.52 -13.12 2.17
N LEU A 143 -5.56 -11.91 2.69
CA LEU A 143 -4.40 -11.23 3.25
C LEU A 143 -3.75 -12.07 4.37
N ASP A 144 -4.55 -12.73 5.19
CA ASP A 144 -4.05 -13.62 6.25
C ASP A 144 -3.27 -14.81 5.67
N ALA A 145 -3.75 -15.40 4.57
CA ALA A 145 -3.05 -16.48 3.89
C ALA A 145 -1.73 -16.00 3.28
N ALA A 146 -1.70 -14.83 2.68
CA ALA A 146 -0.49 -14.23 2.12
C ALA A 146 0.55 -13.93 3.21
N ILE A 147 0.11 -13.36 4.35
CA ILE A 147 0.98 -13.10 5.52
C ILE A 147 1.53 -14.41 6.11
N ALA A 148 0.70 -15.43 6.27
CA ALA A 148 1.13 -16.73 6.75
C ALA A 148 2.15 -17.39 5.80
N THR A 149 1.93 -17.27 4.50
CA THR A 149 2.85 -17.74 3.46
C THR A 149 4.18 -16.99 3.52
N MET A 150 4.15 -15.67 3.67
CA MET A 150 5.38 -14.88 3.83
C MET A 150 6.19 -15.32 5.05
N ARG A 151 5.53 -15.58 6.18
CA ARG A 151 6.18 -16.11 7.39
C ARG A 151 6.86 -17.45 7.11
N GLN A 152 6.13 -18.39 6.49
CA GLN A 152 6.64 -19.72 6.18
C GLN A 152 7.80 -19.64 5.18
N THR A 153 7.65 -18.94 4.09
CA THR A 153 8.70 -18.71 3.09
C THR A 153 9.94 -18.08 3.72
N GLY A 154 9.74 -17.13 4.65
CA GLY A 154 10.83 -16.53 5.41
C GLY A 154 11.54 -17.53 6.32
N ALA A 155 10.80 -18.44 6.98
CA ALA A 155 11.40 -19.50 7.78
C ALA A 155 12.21 -20.48 6.93
N ASP A 156 11.74 -20.82 5.76
CA ASP A 156 12.38 -21.75 4.82
C ASP A 156 13.58 -21.12 4.09
N MET A 157 13.65 -19.79 4.04
CA MET A 157 14.72 -19.04 3.37
C MET A 157 16.04 -19.23 4.12
N ARG A 158 17.09 -19.62 3.40
CA ARG A 158 18.45 -19.77 3.98
C ARG A 158 18.98 -18.43 4.49
N GLY A 159 19.75 -18.46 5.57
CA GLY A 159 20.31 -17.27 6.24
C GLY A 159 21.12 -16.36 5.31
N ASN A 160 21.82 -16.92 4.31
CA ASN A 160 22.61 -16.14 3.36
C ASN A 160 21.77 -15.26 2.41
N TYR A 161 20.43 -15.39 2.42
CA TYR A 161 19.50 -14.55 1.68
C TYR A 161 18.71 -13.56 2.56
N LYS A 162 19.15 -13.40 3.82
CA LYS A 162 18.50 -12.58 4.84
C LYS A 162 19.40 -11.42 5.28
N GLU A 163 19.71 -10.49 4.38
CA GLU A 163 20.48 -9.26 4.64
C GLU A 163 21.93 -9.49 5.13
N THR A 164 22.50 -10.66 4.84
CA THR A 164 23.88 -10.99 5.24
C THR A 164 24.93 -10.63 4.20
N SER A 165 24.49 -10.30 2.98
CA SER A 165 25.39 -10.13 1.81
C SER A 165 26.28 -11.34 1.50
N LEU A 166 25.87 -12.52 1.97
CA LEU A 166 26.58 -13.78 1.75
C LEU A 166 25.97 -14.66 0.67
N GLY A 167 25.04 -14.11 -0.13
CA GLY A 167 24.32 -14.83 -1.19
C GLY A 167 23.71 -13.88 -2.22
N GLY A 168 23.08 -14.45 -3.24
CA GLY A 168 22.37 -13.71 -4.25
C GLY A 168 23.22 -12.72 -5.04
N LEU A 169 22.72 -11.52 -5.26
CA LEU A 169 23.42 -10.46 -5.99
C LEU A 169 24.72 -10.04 -5.28
N ALA A 170 24.76 -10.08 -3.96
CA ALA A 170 25.89 -9.64 -3.17
C ALA A 170 27.20 -10.38 -3.48
N ILE A 171 27.11 -11.65 -3.90
CA ILE A 171 28.29 -12.46 -4.25
C ILE A 171 28.53 -12.59 -5.75
N ASN A 172 27.55 -12.22 -6.58
CA ASN A 172 27.62 -12.32 -8.04
C ASN A 172 27.93 -10.98 -8.73
N VAL A 173 27.86 -9.88 -7.99
CA VAL A 173 28.20 -8.54 -8.46
C VAL A 173 29.50 -8.11 -7.78
N VAL A 174 30.55 -7.89 -8.58
CA VAL A 174 31.80 -7.34 -8.08
C VAL A 174 31.58 -5.87 -7.79
N ALA A 175 31.61 -5.49 -6.50
CA ALA A 175 31.63 -4.09 -6.13
C ALA A 175 33.00 -3.52 -6.48
N CYS A 176 33.06 -2.60 -7.48
CA CYS A 176 34.26 -1.84 -7.82
C CYS A 176 34.49 -0.73 -6.81
#